data_e5b3746a98a7e8e3316de2384d5f824b
#
_entry.id   e5b3746a98a7e8e3316de2384d5f824b
#
_cell.length_a   1.000
_cell.length_b   1.000
_cell.length_c   1.000
_cell.angle_alpha   90.00
_cell.angle_beta   90.00
_cell.angle_gamma   90.00
#
_symmetry.space_group_name_H-M   'P 1'
#
loop_
_entity.id
_entity.type
_entity.pdbx_description
1 polymer ?
#
loop_
_entity_poly.entity_id
_entity_poly.type
_entity_poly.pdbx_seq_one_letter_code
_entity_poly.pdbx_strand_id
1 'polypeptide(L)'
;VELNKPDSVFPTKLAHQSTFPLPSVAFKDIKKFGQAPIGNGPYKFKSWSHDKNIIIVPNKDYKGSRKVSNNGIEYRAYTNEDSAYSDVLSGNLDVMDQIPQSAVKTFRQDSSVIAYSQAGSSFQSFVIPERLEHFGNDEEGQLRRQAISMAINRDQIVKKVYNNTKT
;
A
#
# COMPACT_ATOMS: atom_id res chain seq x y z
N VAL A 1 24.64 11.12 -10.62
CA VAL A 1 24.50 9.67 -10.85
C VAL A 1 24.96 9.38 -12.26
N GLU A 2 25.84 8.40 -12.42
CA GLU A 2 26.31 7.91 -13.71
C GLU A 2 25.66 6.55 -13.99
N LEU A 3 25.14 6.37 -15.20
CA LEU A 3 24.46 5.15 -15.61
C LEU A 3 25.33 4.39 -16.61
N ASN A 4 25.41 3.07 -16.48
CA ASN A 4 26.17 2.22 -17.41
C ASN A 4 25.56 2.16 -18.83
N LYS A 5 24.28 2.52 -18.95
CA LYS A 5 23.55 2.64 -20.22
C LYS A 5 22.40 3.61 -20.09
N PRO A 6 21.91 4.21 -21.20
CA PRO A 6 20.72 5.06 -21.16
C PRO A 6 19.51 4.34 -20.57
N ASP A 7 18.80 5.02 -19.66
CA ASP A 7 17.55 4.55 -19.05
C ASP A 7 16.53 5.70 -19.03
N SER A 8 15.59 5.68 -19.95
CA SER A 8 14.58 6.74 -20.11
C SER A 8 13.63 6.86 -18.92
N VAL A 9 13.47 5.80 -18.11
CA VAL A 9 12.63 5.79 -16.91
C VAL A 9 13.39 6.10 -15.63
N PHE A 10 14.70 6.31 -15.69
CA PHE A 10 15.52 6.60 -14.52
C PHE A 10 15.05 7.83 -13.73
N PRO A 11 14.67 8.97 -14.35
CA PRO A 11 14.13 10.11 -13.61
C PRO A 11 12.88 9.75 -12.78
N THR A 12 12.02 8.89 -13.30
CA THR A 12 10.84 8.40 -12.58
C THR A 12 11.23 7.50 -11.39
N LYS A 13 12.28 6.70 -11.53
CA LYS A 13 12.80 5.87 -10.42
C LYS A 13 13.31 6.72 -9.26
N LEU A 14 13.83 7.93 -9.53
CA LEU A 14 14.26 8.87 -8.48
C LEU A 14 13.10 9.45 -7.65
N ALA A 15 11.84 9.30 -8.10
CA ALA A 15 10.69 9.66 -7.31
C ALA A 15 10.30 8.61 -6.25
N HIS A 16 10.94 7.42 -6.30
CA HIS A 16 10.70 6.38 -5.31
C HIS A 16 11.34 6.74 -3.96
N GLN A 17 10.64 6.45 -2.88
CA GLN A 17 11.08 6.82 -1.52
C GLN A 17 12.46 6.26 -1.12
N SER A 18 12.93 5.17 -1.71
CA SER A 18 14.29 4.61 -1.45
C SER A 18 15.42 5.52 -1.91
N THR A 19 15.15 6.52 -2.73
CA THR A 19 16.12 7.47 -3.25
C THR A 19 16.08 8.84 -2.57
N PHE A 20 15.17 9.01 -1.59
CA PHE A 20 15.07 10.26 -0.85
C PHE A 20 16.34 10.53 -0.03
N PRO A 21 16.83 11.77 0.00
CA PRO A 21 18.03 12.12 0.74
C PRO A 21 17.80 11.94 2.24
N LEU A 22 18.76 11.34 2.91
CA LEU A 22 18.79 11.21 4.35
C LEU A 22 19.81 12.18 4.96
N PRO A 23 19.55 12.72 6.15
CA PRO A 23 20.55 13.54 6.86
C PRO A 23 21.72 12.66 7.29
N SER A 24 22.94 13.23 7.36
CA SER A 24 24.15 12.49 7.70
C SER A 24 24.06 11.73 9.03
N VAL A 25 23.26 12.21 9.97
CA VAL A 25 23.02 11.53 11.25
C VAL A 25 22.40 10.15 11.10
N ALA A 26 21.63 9.90 10.03
CA ALA A 26 21.01 8.60 9.75
C ALA A 26 22.08 7.49 9.55
N PHE A 27 23.23 7.84 9.01
CA PHE A 27 24.31 6.88 8.72
C PHE A 27 25.15 6.50 9.95
N LYS A 28 24.95 7.16 11.09
CA LYS A 28 25.59 6.78 12.34
C LYS A 28 24.94 5.53 12.96
N ASP A 29 23.61 5.44 12.87
CA ASP A 29 22.80 4.30 13.33
C ASP A 29 21.46 4.33 12.59
N ILE A 30 21.36 3.59 11.51
CA ILE A 30 20.15 3.58 10.65
C ILE A 30 18.95 2.95 11.37
N LYS A 31 19.18 2.00 12.28
CA LYS A 31 18.10 1.37 13.05
C LYS A 31 17.49 2.36 14.05
N LYS A 32 18.33 3.06 14.79
CA LYS A 32 17.90 4.10 15.72
C LYS A 32 17.23 5.26 14.98
N PHE A 33 17.77 5.68 13.82
CA PHE A 33 17.17 6.69 12.97
C PHE A 33 15.78 6.28 12.50
N GLY A 34 15.55 5.02 12.14
CA GLY A 34 14.25 4.49 11.75
C GLY A 34 13.17 4.59 12.85
N GLN A 35 13.56 4.64 14.14
CA GLN A 35 12.62 4.79 15.26
C GLN A 35 12.14 6.25 15.46
N ALA A 36 12.92 7.21 15.02
CA ALA A 36 12.59 8.64 15.12
C ALA A 36 13.18 9.40 13.92
N PRO A 37 12.62 9.21 12.71
CA PRO A 37 13.18 9.75 11.48
C PRO A 37 13.06 11.28 11.44
N ILE A 38 14.08 11.91 10.86
CA ILE A 38 14.09 13.34 10.56
C ILE A 38 13.82 13.50 9.06
N GLY A 39 12.76 14.20 8.73
CA GLY A 39 12.38 14.49 7.35
C GLY A 39 12.33 16.00 7.08
N ASN A 40 12.32 16.37 5.82
CA ASN A 40 12.19 17.75 5.35
C ASN A 40 10.82 18.04 4.72
N GLY A 41 9.86 17.15 4.90
CA GLY A 41 8.50 17.27 4.40
C GLY A 41 7.61 18.23 5.19
N PRO A 42 6.34 18.42 4.75
CA PRO A 42 5.37 19.29 5.43
C PRO A 42 4.98 18.81 6.82
N TYR A 43 5.17 17.54 7.12
CA TYR A 43 5.02 16.96 8.46
C TYR A 43 6.35 16.43 8.96
N LYS A 44 6.51 16.40 10.28
CA LYS A 44 7.63 15.79 10.97
C LYS A 44 7.16 14.76 11.98
N PHE A 45 7.99 13.77 12.24
CA PHE A 45 7.76 12.74 13.24
C PHE A 45 7.58 13.35 14.64
N LYS A 46 6.60 12.84 15.39
CA LYS A 46 6.37 13.17 16.78
C LYS A 46 6.60 11.98 17.69
N SER A 47 5.93 10.86 17.43
CA SER A 47 6.04 9.66 18.27
C SER A 47 5.60 8.40 17.52
N TRP A 48 6.08 7.26 17.99
CA TRP A 48 5.67 5.93 17.57
C TRP A 48 5.45 5.04 18.80
N SER A 49 4.23 4.61 19.00
CA SER A 49 3.87 3.51 19.90
C SER A 49 3.75 2.26 19.05
N HIS A 50 4.70 1.35 19.17
CA HIS A 50 4.71 0.11 18.37
C HIS A 50 3.38 -0.63 18.52
N ASP A 51 2.90 -1.23 17.44
CA ASP A 51 1.62 -1.95 17.34
C ASP A 51 0.36 -1.12 17.66
N LYS A 52 0.49 0.18 17.87
CA LYS A 52 -0.63 1.09 18.16
C LYS A 52 -0.75 2.23 17.16
N ASN A 53 0.20 3.16 17.16
CA ASN A 53 0.10 4.33 16.30
C ASN A 53 1.46 4.98 16.00
N ILE A 54 1.45 5.76 14.91
CA ILE A 54 2.50 6.73 14.58
C ILE A 54 1.84 8.10 14.51
N ILE A 55 2.43 9.10 15.16
CA ILE A 55 1.95 10.48 15.12
C ILE A 55 2.97 11.36 14.41
N ILE A 56 2.50 12.12 13.43
CA ILE A 56 3.25 13.19 12.78
C ILE A 56 2.53 14.51 12.93
N VAL A 57 3.30 15.61 13.03
CA VAL A 57 2.78 16.96 13.25
C VAL A 57 3.30 17.92 12.19
N PRO A 58 2.63 19.07 11.96
CA PRO A 58 3.09 20.06 11.01
C PRO A 58 4.55 20.45 11.25
N ASN A 59 5.31 20.51 10.17
CA ASN A 59 6.70 20.95 10.19
C ASN A 59 6.77 22.46 9.91
N LYS A 60 7.01 23.26 10.95
CA LYS A 60 7.10 24.72 10.83
C LYS A 60 8.31 25.19 10.00
N ASP A 61 9.31 24.33 9.84
CA ASP A 61 10.54 24.62 9.09
C ASP A 61 10.41 24.25 7.60
N TYR A 62 9.28 23.68 7.20
CA TYR A 62 9.03 23.33 5.81
C TYR A 62 8.94 24.56 4.90
N LYS A 63 9.72 24.56 3.81
CA LYS A 63 9.79 25.67 2.84
C LYS A 63 9.20 25.32 1.46
N GLY A 64 8.62 24.13 1.31
CA GLY A 64 8.01 23.71 0.06
C GLY A 64 6.61 24.30 -0.17
N SER A 65 6.01 23.93 -1.30
CA SER A 65 4.72 24.47 -1.75
C SER A 65 3.48 23.84 -1.10
N ARG A 66 3.62 22.68 -0.43
CA ARG A 66 2.48 21.98 0.18
C ARG A 66 2.07 22.64 1.48
N LYS A 67 0.83 23.14 1.53
CA LYS A 67 0.28 23.74 2.76
C LYS A 67 -0.33 22.65 3.64
N VAL A 68 -0.04 22.74 4.94
CA VAL A 68 -0.67 21.90 5.97
C VAL A 68 -1.83 22.68 6.56
N SER A 69 -3.03 22.11 6.54
CA SER A 69 -4.26 22.75 7.06
C SER A 69 -4.85 22.05 8.28
N ASN A 70 -4.18 21.00 8.77
CA ASN A 70 -4.60 20.27 9.97
C ASN A 70 -3.51 20.33 11.06
N ASN A 71 -3.84 19.78 12.24
CA ASN A 71 -2.94 19.78 13.40
C ASN A 71 -1.96 18.60 13.45
N GLY A 72 -2.06 17.67 12.50
CA GLY A 72 -1.24 16.48 12.43
C GLY A 72 -2.01 15.29 11.87
N ILE A 73 -1.32 14.15 11.77
CA ILE A 73 -1.89 12.87 11.31
C ILE A 73 -1.50 11.81 12.33
N GLU A 74 -2.47 11.01 12.73
CA GLU A 74 -2.26 9.79 13.50
C GLU A 74 -2.53 8.59 12.61
N TYR A 75 -1.52 7.77 12.36
CA TYR A 75 -1.66 6.46 11.72
C TYR A 75 -1.93 5.43 12.80
N ARG A 76 -3.10 4.81 12.80
CA ARG A 76 -3.50 3.77 13.76
C ARG A 76 -3.32 2.39 13.17
N ALA A 77 -2.70 1.49 13.94
CA ALA A 77 -2.59 0.09 13.57
C ALA A 77 -3.86 -0.67 13.96
N TYR A 78 -4.45 -1.36 13.00
CA TYR A 78 -5.57 -2.27 13.23
C TYR A 78 -5.14 -3.68 12.84
N THR A 79 -5.51 -4.65 13.64
CA THR A 79 -5.32 -6.08 13.34
C THR A 79 -6.53 -6.69 12.64
N ASN A 80 -7.63 -5.94 12.56
CA ASN A 80 -8.90 -6.35 11.95
C ASN A 80 -9.49 -5.19 11.15
N GLU A 81 -9.73 -5.42 9.86
CA GLU A 81 -10.28 -4.41 8.95
C GLU A 81 -11.73 -4.04 9.28
N ASP A 82 -12.55 -4.97 9.79
CA ASP A 82 -13.93 -4.67 10.19
C ASP A 82 -13.98 -3.70 11.37
N SER A 83 -13.02 -3.80 12.30
CA SER A 83 -12.90 -2.85 13.41
C SER A 83 -12.51 -1.46 12.91
N ALA A 84 -11.56 -1.36 11.98
CA ALA A 84 -11.19 -0.09 11.35
C ALA A 84 -12.38 0.51 10.59
N TYR A 85 -13.14 -0.31 9.85
CA TYR A 85 -14.32 0.13 9.13
C TYR A 85 -15.42 0.65 10.07
N SER A 86 -15.65 -0.03 11.19
CA SER A 86 -16.58 0.44 12.22
C SER A 86 -16.18 1.79 12.82
N ASP A 87 -14.88 2.01 13.00
CA ASP A 87 -14.35 3.30 13.48
C ASP A 87 -14.52 4.42 12.42
N VAL A 88 -14.43 4.11 11.13
CA VAL A 88 -14.77 5.07 10.07
C VAL A 88 -16.25 5.45 10.14
N LEU A 89 -17.14 4.47 10.22
CA LEU A 89 -18.59 4.71 10.27
C LEU A 89 -19.03 5.49 11.51
N SER A 90 -18.33 5.31 12.63
CA SER A 90 -18.61 6.04 13.89
C SER A 90 -17.89 7.38 14.01
N GLY A 91 -17.08 7.78 13.02
CA GLY A 91 -16.31 9.03 13.04
C GLY A 91 -15.08 9.01 13.95
N ASN A 92 -14.64 7.83 14.41
CA ASN A 92 -13.43 7.67 15.21
C ASN A 92 -12.17 7.51 14.34
N LEU A 93 -12.33 7.24 13.04
CA LEU A 93 -11.27 7.15 12.04
C LEU A 93 -11.71 7.96 10.81
N ASP A 94 -10.86 8.87 10.35
CA ASP A 94 -11.20 9.77 9.23
C ASP A 94 -11.01 9.13 7.86
N VAL A 95 -10.01 8.24 7.72
CA VAL A 95 -9.63 7.64 6.44
C VAL A 95 -9.21 6.19 6.63
N MET A 96 -9.67 5.33 5.74
CA MET A 96 -9.28 3.93 5.61
C MET A 96 -8.98 3.62 4.15
N ASP A 97 -7.91 2.90 3.87
CA ASP A 97 -7.43 2.64 2.51
C ASP A 97 -7.90 1.29 1.93
N GLN A 98 -8.48 0.43 2.76
CA GLN A 98 -9.00 -0.88 2.35
C GLN A 98 -10.42 -1.08 2.85
N ILE A 99 -11.27 -1.65 2.01
CA ILE A 99 -12.64 -2.01 2.38
C ILE A 99 -12.66 -3.48 2.81
N PRO A 100 -13.14 -3.81 4.02
CA PRO A 100 -13.23 -5.19 4.48
C PRO A 100 -14.19 -5.99 3.60
N GLN A 101 -13.93 -7.29 3.47
CA GLN A 101 -14.72 -8.17 2.62
C GLN A 101 -16.22 -8.18 3.01
N SER A 102 -16.54 -8.01 4.27
CA SER A 102 -17.90 -7.90 4.81
C SER A 102 -18.67 -6.71 4.22
N ALA A 103 -17.99 -5.60 3.98
CA ALA A 103 -18.58 -4.34 3.51
C ALA A 103 -18.54 -4.15 1.99
N VAL A 104 -17.86 -5.02 1.22
CA VAL A 104 -17.68 -4.86 -0.24
C VAL A 104 -19.00 -4.67 -1.01
N LYS A 105 -20.10 -5.23 -0.54
CA LYS A 105 -21.42 -5.11 -1.17
C LYS A 105 -22.14 -3.80 -0.85
N THR A 106 -21.84 -3.18 0.27
CA THR A 106 -22.64 -2.10 0.86
C THR A 106 -21.92 -0.77 1.01
N PHE A 107 -20.58 -0.75 1.04
CA PHE A 107 -19.80 0.45 1.36
C PHE A 107 -20.10 1.69 0.49
N ARG A 108 -20.54 1.48 -0.78
CA ARG A 108 -20.91 2.59 -1.67
C ARG A 108 -22.31 3.16 -1.40
N GLN A 109 -23.11 2.46 -0.59
CA GLN A 109 -24.49 2.86 -0.28
C GLN A 109 -24.57 3.69 1.00
N ASP A 110 -23.51 3.70 1.79
CA ASP A 110 -23.44 4.47 3.02
C ASP A 110 -23.16 5.94 2.73
N SER A 111 -24.14 6.79 2.95
CA SER A 111 -24.06 8.23 2.71
C SER A 111 -23.29 8.99 3.80
N SER A 112 -22.92 8.35 4.90
CA SER A 112 -22.14 8.96 5.99
C SER A 112 -20.66 9.08 5.65
N VAL A 113 -20.18 8.37 4.62
CA VAL A 113 -18.78 8.32 4.21
C VAL A 113 -18.62 8.58 2.70
N ILE A 114 -17.46 9.04 2.30
CA ILE A 114 -17.08 9.17 0.90
C ILE A 114 -16.32 7.90 0.50
N ALA A 115 -16.92 7.11 -0.38
CA ALA A 115 -16.37 5.84 -0.82
C ALA A 115 -15.71 5.93 -2.21
N TYR A 116 -14.47 5.48 -2.30
CA TYR A 116 -13.73 5.38 -3.56
C TYR A 116 -13.43 3.94 -3.91
N SER A 117 -13.55 3.57 -5.17
CA SER A 117 -13.07 2.30 -5.71
C SER A 117 -12.74 2.50 -7.17
N GLN A 118 -11.47 2.34 -7.52
CA GLN A 118 -10.99 2.45 -8.88
C GLN A 118 -9.96 1.35 -9.17
N ALA A 119 -9.78 1.03 -10.45
CA ALA A 119 -8.74 0.10 -10.87
C ALA A 119 -7.36 0.66 -10.53
N GLY A 120 -6.52 -0.17 -9.92
CA GLY A 120 -5.13 0.14 -9.61
C GLY A 120 -4.16 -0.69 -10.44
N SER A 121 -2.88 -0.54 -10.20
CA SER A 121 -1.81 -1.34 -10.83
C SER A 121 -1.53 -2.67 -10.11
N SER A 122 -2.22 -2.95 -9.01
CA SER A 122 -2.03 -4.19 -8.25
C SER A 122 -2.84 -5.33 -8.83
N PHE A 123 -2.25 -6.52 -8.87
CA PHE A 123 -2.93 -7.74 -9.29
C PHE A 123 -2.66 -8.86 -8.29
N GLN A 124 -3.56 -9.84 -8.25
CA GLN A 124 -3.40 -11.05 -7.47
C GLN A 124 -3.05 -12.20 -8.40
N SER A 125 -2.03 -12.96 -8.04
CA SER A 125 -1.61 -14.14 -8.78
C SER A 125 -1.19 -15.25 -7.82
N PHE A 126 -1.17 -16.46 -8.32
CA PHE A 126 -0.44 -17.55 -7.69
C PHE A 126 0.66 -18.03 -8.63
N VAL A 127 1.74 -18.49 -8.07
CA VAL A 127 2.92 -18.96 -8.81
C VAL A 127 3.02 -20.46 -8.64
N ILE A 128 3.22 -21.17 -9.73
CA ILE A 128 3.53 -22.59 -9.74
C ILE A 128 5.03 -22.70 -10.07
N PRO A 129 5.88 -23.01 -9.07
CA PRO A 129 7.33 -23.11 -9.31
C PRO A 129 7.67 -24.26 -10.24
N GLU A 130 8.56 -24.02 -11.20
CA GLU A 130 9.03 -25.05 -12.17
C GLU A 130 9.77 -26.22 -11.50
N ARG A 131 10.22 -26.07 -10.25
CA ARG A 131 10.86 -27.14 -9.48
C ARG A 131 9.89 -28.18 -8.90
N LEU A 132 8.58 -27.92 -9.00
CA LEU A 132 7.59 -28.91 -8.57
C LEU A 132 7.54 -30.06 -9.59
N GLU A 133 7.41 -31.27 -9.07
CA GLU A 133 7.22 -32.46 -9.88
C GLU A 133 6.02 -32.28 -10.83
N HIS A 134 6.17 -32.66 -12.08
CA HIS A 134 5.19 -32.45 -13.16
C HIS A 134 4.92 -31.00 -13.58
N PHE A 135 5.64 -30.04 -13.08
CA PHE A 135 5.48 -28.61 -13.44
C PHE A 135 6.79 -27.99 -13.97
N GLY A 136 7.70 -28.84 -14.45
CA GLY A 136 8.96 -28.39 -15.03
C GLY A 136 8.80 -27.50 -16.28
N ASN A 137 9.93 -27.03 -16.81
CA ASN A 137 9.94 -26.20 -18.02
C ASN A 137 9.97 -27.07 -19.31
N ASP A 138 9.34 -28.21 -19.24
CA ASP A 138 9.08 -29.13 -20.34
C ASP A 138 7.64 -28.99 -20.86
N GLU A 139 7.29 -29.74 -21.88
CA GLU A 139 5.97 -29.72 -22.52
C GLU A 139 4.86 -30.12 -21.53
N GLU A 140 5.08 -31.16 -20.72
CA GLU A 140 4.12 -31.59 -19.70
C GLU A 140 3.84 -30.48 -18.68
N GLY A 141 4.90 -29.88 -18.12
CA GLY A 141 4.77 -28.83 -17.12
C GLY A 141 4.08 -27.58 -17.66
N GLN A 142 4.36 -27.22 -18.93
CA GLN A 142 3.69 -26.09 -19.60
C GLN A 142 2.20 -26.36 -19.78
N LEU A 143 1.82 -27.54 -20.30
CA LEU A 143 0.43 -27.93 -20.50
C LEU A 143 -0.35 -27.98 -19.19
N ARG A 144 0.26 -28.48 -18.11
CA ARG A 144 -0.36 -28.50 -16.76
C ARG A 144 -0.63 -27.09 -16.23
N ARG A 145 0.34 -26.18 -16.32
CA ARG A 145 0.17 -24.78 -15.92
C ARG A 145 -0.94 -24.11 -16.74
N GLN A 146 -0.99 -24.37 -18.05
CA GLN A 146 -2.01 -23.85 -18.93
C GLN A 146 -3.40 -24.38 -18.55
N ALA A 147 -3.52 -25.68 -18.30
CA ALA A 147 -4.78 -26.32 -17.89
C ALA A 147 -5.31 -25.70 -16.58
N ILE A 148 -4.45 -25.51 -15.57
CA ILE A 148 -4.83 -24.84 -14.32
C ILE A 148 -5.30 -23.41 -14.59
N SER A 149 -4.56 -22.65 -15.41
CA SER A 149 -4.94 -21.28 -15.76
C SER A 149 -6.30 -21.20 -16.45
N MET A 150 -6.59 -22.16 -17.34
CA MET A 150 -7.88 -22.24 -18.05
C MET A 150 -9.04 -22.70 -17.14
N ALA A 151 -8.76 -23.53 -16.14
CA ALA A 151 -9.77 -24.00 -15.18
C ALA A 151 -10.26 -22.91 -14.21
N ILE A 152 -9.50 -21.82 -14.06
CA ILE A 152 -9.86 -20.72 -13.15
C ILE A 152 -10.86 -19.79 -13.83
N ASN A 153 -12.07 -19.78 -13.32
CA ASN A 153 -13.11 -18.84 -13.77
C ASN A 153 -12.91 -17.47 -13.09
N ARG A 154 -12.13 -16.59 -13.72
CA ARG A 154 -11.79 -15.25 -13.20
C ARG A 154 -13.02 -14.38 -13.05
N ASP A 155 -13.95 -14.43 -13.99
CA ASP A 155 -15.19 -13.64 -13.96
C ASP A 155 -16.07 -13.98 -12.77
N GLN A 156 -16.16 -15.29 -12.44
CA GLN A 156 -16.88 -15.69 -11.23
C GLN A 156 -16.19 -15.21 -9.95
N ILE A 157 -14.86 -15.21 -9.90
CA ILE A 157 -14.10 -14.69 -8.75
C ILE A 157 -14.38 -13.19 -8.61
N VAL A 158 -14.24 -12.42 -9.69
CA VAL A 158 -14.52 -10.99 -9.69
C VAL A 158 -15.95 -10.71 -9.25
N LYS A 159 -16.93 -11.42 -9.79
CA LYS A 159 -18.35 -11.21 -9.48
C LYS A 159 -18.74 -11.67 -8.07
N LYS A 160 -18.34 -12.87 -7.67
CA LYS A 160 -18.84 -13.48 -6.42
C LYS A 160 -18.01 -13.10 -5.20
N VAL A 161 -16.71 -12.97 -5.35
CA VAL A 161 -15.79 -12.64 -4.24
C VAL A 161 -15.64 -11.13 -4.11
N TYR A 162 -15.36 -10.46 -5.20
CA TYR A 162 -15.03 -9.02 -5.18
C TYR A 162 -16.20 -8.09 -5.53
N ASN A 163 -17.39 -8.63 -5.78
CA ASN A 163 -18.57 -7.84 -6.14
C ASN A 163 -18.31 -6.79 -7.23
N ASN A 164 -17.53 -7.16 -8.26
CA ASN A 164 -17.07 -6.30 -9.37
C ASN A 164 -16.25 -5.06 -8.91
N THR A 165 -15.61 -5.11 -7.76
CA THR A 165 -14.65 -4.05 -7.32
C THR A 165 -13.22 -4.30 -7.82
N LYS A 166 -13.00 -5.42 -8.48
CA LYS A 166 -11.76 -5.79 -9.20
C LYS A 166 -12.07 -6.02 -10.67
N THR A 167 -11.03 -5.99 -11.51
CA THR A 167 -11.06 -6.29 -12.95
C THR A 167 -10.17 -7.49 -13.26
#